data_d5017c8ba9ead3473a925ad8c9d1b031
#
_entry.id   d5017c8ba9ead3473a925ad8c9d1b031
#
_cell.length_a   1.000
_cell.length_b   1.000
_cell.length_c   1.000
_cell.angle_alpha   90.00
_cell.angle_beta   90.00
_cell.angle_gamma   90.00
#
_symmetry.space_group_name_H-M   'P 1'
#
loop_
_entity.id
_entity.type
_entity.pdbx_description
1 polymer ?
#
loop_
_entity_poly.entity_id
_entity_poly.type
_entity_poly.pdbx_seq_one_letter_code
_entity_poly.pdbx_strand_id
1 'polypeptide(L)'
;MVIGLCTIELHLPGSNSLKDKRSVLKSVIRRVRNEFNVGIAEVDEQDTWRSAVLGVVTVSNDGAYVHGQLTQVVNWIERTRLDVDLVDYQIEML
;
A
#
# COMPACT_ATOMS: atom_id res chain seq x y z
N MET A 1 -15.46 -16.77 -5.79
CA MET A 1 -14.70 -15.51 -5.76
C MET A 1 -13.81 -15.49 -4.53
N VAL A 2 -12.57 -15.16 -4.71
CA VAL A 2 -11.60 -15.00 -3.62
C VAL A 2 -11.29 -13.52 -3.47
N ILE A 3 -11.35 -13.01 -2.24
CA ILE A 3 -11.02 -11.62 -1.91
C ILE A 3 -9.81 -11.65 -0.99
N GLY A 4 -8.80 -10.86 -1.33
CA GLY A 4 -7.64 -10.66 -0.46
C GLY A 4 -7.47 -9.19 -0.13
N LEU A 5 -7.00 -8.92 1.07
CA LEU A 5 -6.63 -7.58 1.47
C LEU A 5 -5.25 -7.57 2.13
N CYS A 6 -4.56 -6.45 1.95
CA CYS A 6 -3.24 -6.24 2.52
C CYS A 6 -3.24 -4.90 3.25
N THR A 7 -2.79 -4.92 4.48
CA THR A 7 -2.57 -3.70 5.27
C THR A 7 -1.06 -3.44 5.30
N ILE A 8 -0.65 -2.25 4.89
CA ILE A 8 0.77 -1.88 4.75
C ILE A 8 1.05 -0.66 5.62
N GLU A 9 1.98 -0.80 6.55
CA GLU A 9 2.46 0.30 7.37
C GLU A 9 3.71 0.92 6.74
N LEU A 10 3.67 2.22 6.53
CA LEU A 10 4.76 2.99 5.95
C LEU A 10 5.26 4.05 6.92
N HIS A 11 6.57 4.29 6.89
CA HIS A 11 7.21 5.45 7.50
C HIS A 11 7.74 6.37 6.41
N LEU A 12 7.51 7.68 6.57
CA LEU A 12 7.90 8.70 5.61
C LEU A 12 8.89 9.67 6.28
N PRO A 13 10.20 9.34 6.32
CA PRO A 13 11.16 10.10 7.11
C PRO A 13 11.36 11.54 6.61
N GLY A 14 11.14 11.78 5.31
CA GLY A 14 11.27 13.11 4.71
C GLY A 14 10.04 14.00 4.83
N SER A 15 8.95 13.50 5.40
CA SER A 15 7.70 14.26 5.51
C SER A 15 7.76 15.20 6.72
N ASN A 16 7.47 16.47 6.50
CA ASN A 16 7.47 17.52 7.54
C ASN A 16 6.09 18.16 7.74
N SER A 17 5.07 17.67 7.06
CA SER A 17 3.71 18.19 7.16
C SER A 17 2.72 17.17 6.61
N LEU A 18 1.43 17.36 6.89
CA LEU A 18 0.37 16.57 6.25
C LEU A 18 0.34 16.78 4.74
N LYS A 19 0.69 17.98 4.27
CA LYS A 19 0.77 18.26 2.84
C LYS A 19 1.85 17.44 2.17
N ASP A 20 3.04 17.35 2.77
CA ASP A 20 4.13 16.51 2.27
C ASP A 20 3.70 15.05 2.20
N LYS A 21 3.11 14.55 3.28
CA LYS A 21 2.64 13.17 3.35
C LYS A 21 1.60 12.88 2.26
N ARG A 22 0.60 13.75 2.11
CA ARG A 22 -0.44 13.57 1.09
C ARG A 22 0.13 13.53 -0.31
N SER A 23 1.13 14.36 -0.59
CA SER A 23 1.81 14.39 -1.90
C SER A 23 2.50 13.05 -2.19
N VAL A 24 3.25 12.52 -1.22
CA VAL A 24 3.94 11.23 -1.36
C VAL A 24 2.94 10.09 -1.55
N LEU A 25 1.93 10.02 -0.68
CA LEU A 25 0.94 8.94 -0.74
C LEU A 25 0.11 8.97 -2.02
N LYS A 26 -0.26 10.16 -2.48
CA LYS A 26 -0.99 10.31 -3.75
C LYS A 26 -0.18 9.73 -4.91
N SER A 27 1.13 9.97 -4.92
CA SER A 27 2.03 9.42 -5.92
C SER A 27 2.13 7.89 -5.81
N VAL A 28 2.33 7.36 -4.61
CA VAL A 28 2.41 5.90 -4.37
C VAL A 28 1.13 5.22 -4.82
N ILE A 29 -0.02 5.73 -4.37
CA ILE A 29 -1.33 5.14 -4.69
C ILE A 29 -1.58 5.13 -6.19
N ARG A 30 -1.31 6.26 -6.86
CA ARG A 30 -1.51 6.36 -8.32
C ARG A 30 -0.63 5.37 -9.06
N ARG A 31 0.62 5.24 -8.68
CA ARG A 31 1.56 4.35 -9.37
C ARG A 31 1.24 2.88 -9.12
N VAL A 32 0.81 2.53 -7.92
CA VAL A 32 0.34 1.17 -7.63
C VAL A 32 -0.87 0.83 -8.51
N ARG A 33 -1.83 1.74 -8.63
CA ARG A 33 -2.99 1.54 -9.50
C ARG A 33 -2.61 1.36 -10.97
N ASN A 34 -1.56 2.03 -11.42
CA ASN A 34 -1.10 1.90 -12.80
C ASN A 34 -0.41 0.56 -13.07
N GLU A 35 0.25 0.01 -12.05
CA GLU A 35 0.99 -1.26 -12.17
C GLU A 35 0.13 -2.48 -11.87
N PHE A 36 -0.88 -2.35 -11.01
CA PHE A 36 -1.66 -3.48 -10.51
C PHE A 36 -3.14 -3.18 -10.55
N ASN A 37 -3.92 -4.21 -10.86
CA ASN A 37 -5.38 -4.11 -10.81
C ASN A 37 -5.87 -4.34 -9.38
N VAL A 38 -5.72 -3.33 -8.53
CA VAL A 38 -6.08 -3.39 -7.11
C VAL A 38 -6.79 -2.11 -6.70
N GLY A 39 -7.61 -2.21 -5.64
CA GLY A 39 -8.10 -1.05 -4.90
C GLY A 39 -7.06 -0.69 -3.84
N ILE A 40 -6.79 0.59 -3.66
CA ILE A 40 -5.81 1.05 -2.68
C ILE A 40 -6.22 2.41 -2.11
N ALA A 41 -6.06 2.57 -0.81
CA ALA A 41 -6.34 3.84 -0.11
C ALA A 41 -5.55 3.92 1.18
N GLU A 42 -5.37 5.14 1.68
CA GLU A 42 -4.93 5.35 3.06
C GLU A 42 -6.10 5.06 3.99
N VAL A 43 -5.90 4.18 4.98
CA VAL A 43 -7.00 3.67 5.83
C VAL A 43 -6.84 4.00 7.31
N ASP A 44 -5.66 4.46 7.73
CA ASP A 44 -5.40 4.82 9.12
C ASP A 44 -4.24 5.81 9.19
N GLU A 45 -4.01 6.41 10.37
CA GLU A 45 -2.92 7.36 10.62
C GLU A 45 -3.02 8.65 9.78
N GLN A 46 -4.24 9.07 9.39
CA GLN A 46 -4.44 10.19 8.48
C GLN A 46 -3.87 11.51 9.00
N ASP A 47 -3.84 11.71 10.31
CA ASP A 47 -3.38 12.95 10.93
C ASP A 47 -1.90 12.91 11.37
N THR A 48 -1.19 11.84 11.05
CA THR A 48 0.22 11.66 11.41
C THR A 48 1.11 12.01 10.20
N TRP A 49 2.13 12.86 10.41
CA TRP A 49 2.95 13.38 9.29
C TRP A 49 3.88 12.34 8.67
N ARG A 50 4.39 11.41 9.48
CA ARG A 50 5.47 10.50 9.08
C ARG A 50 5.08 9.03 9.11
N SER A 51 3.83 8.75 9.36
CA SER A 51 3.31 7.38 9.35
C SER A 51 2.06 7.31 8.49
N ALA A 52 1.90 6.21 7.79
CA ALA A 52 0.72 5.95 6.99
C ALA A 52 0.38 4.48 7.02
N VAL A 53 -0.90 4.17 6.93
CA VAL A 53 -1.39 2.81 6.76
C VAL A 53 -2.19 2.76 5.47
N LEU A 54 -1.76 1.92 4.53
CA LEU A 54 -2.48 1.69 3.27
C LEU A 54 -3.25 0.39 3.34
N GLY A 55 -4.46 0.40 2.81
CA GLY A 55 -5.23 -0.81 2.56
C GLY A 55 -5.24 -1.10 1.06
N VAL A 56 -4.96 -2.35 0.70
CA VAL A 56 -4.96 -2.83 -0.68
C VAL A 56 -5.90 -4.02 -0.77
N VAL A 57 -6.78 -4.04 -1.79
CA VAL A 57 -7.75 -5.12 -1.98
C VAL A 57 -7.75 -5.57 -3.42
N THR A 58 -7.91 -6.87 -3.63
CA THR A 58 -8.09 -7.44 -4.96
C THR A 58 -8.95 -8.68 -4.91
N VAL A 59 -9.51 -9.06 -6.05
CA VAL A 59 -10.39 -10.22 -6.19
C VAL A 59 -9.97 -11.06 -7.40
N SER A 60 -10.18 -12.34 -7.32
CA SER A 60 -10.00 -13.28 -8.41
C SER A 60 -10.78 -14.57 -8.11
N ASN A 61 -10.73 -15.52 -9.01
CA ASN A 61 -11.22 -16.88 -8.76
C ASN A 61 -10.10 -17.82 -8.27
N ASP A 62 -8.89 -17.31 -8.08
CA ASP A 62 -7.71 -18.08 -7.70
C ASP A 62 -7.01 -17.43 -6.50
N GLY A 63 -7.01 -18.13 -5.36
CA GLY A 63 -6.43 -17.61 -4.12
C GLY A 63 -4.92 -17.43 -4.21
N ALA A 64 -4.21 -18.32 -4.89
CA ALA A 64 -2.76 -18.19 -5.07
C ALA A 64 -2.41 -16.94 -5.88
N TYR A 65 -3.20 -16.63 -6.91
CA TYR A 65 -3.03 -15.41 -7.70
C TYR A 65 -3.25 -14.16 -6.85
N VAL A 66 -4.34 -14.14 -6.05
CA VAL A 66 -4.66 -12.99 -5.18
C VAL A 66 -3.53 -12.75 -4.19
N HIS A 67 -3.08 -13.77 -3.49
CA HIS A 67 -1.98 -13.66 -2.52
C HIS A 67 -0.70 -13.20 -3.21
N GLY A 68 -0.38 -13.77 -4.36
CA GLY A 68 0.81 -13.40 -5.12
C GLY A 68 0.78 -11.96 -5.59
N GLN A 69 -0.38 -11.48 -6.06
CA GLN A 69 -0.53 -10.08 -6.50
C GLN A 69 -0.32 -9.10 -5.33
N LEU A 70 -0.89 -9.38 -4.17
CA LEU A 70 -0.70 -8.53 -2.98
C LEU A 70 0.77 -8.52 -2.54
N THR A 71 1.44 -9.66 -2.59
CA THR A 71 2.87 -9.74 -2.30
C THR A 71 3.69 -8.91 -3.29
N GLN A 72 3.32 -8.93 -4.56
CA GLN A 72 4.00 -8.12 -5.58
C GLN A 72 3.81 -6.63 -5.34
N VAL A 73 2.65 -6.19 -4.88
CA VAL A 73 2.42 -4.79 -4.51
C VAL A 73 3.37 -4.36 -3.40
N VAL A 74 3.48 -5.16 -2.35
CA VAL A 74 4.40 -4.88 -1.22
C VAL A 74 5.84 -4.79 -1.71
N ASN A 75 6.29 -5.76 -2.48
CA ASN A 75 7.66 -5.80 -3.01
C ASN A 75 7.93 -4.61 -3.94
N TRP A 76 6.94 -4.22 -4.76
CA TRP A 76 7.08 -3.10 -5.67
C TRP A 76 7.28 -1.79 -4.91
N ILE A 77 6.50 -1.54 -3.86
CA ILE A 77 6.63 -0.35 -3.02
C ILE A 77 8.01 -0.31 -2.38
N GLU A 78 8.43 -1.41 -1.76
CA GLU A 78 9.71 -1.50 -1.07
C GLU A 78 10.89 -1.26 -2.02
N ARG A 79 10.82 -1.82 -3.24
CA ARG A 79 11.90 -1.75 -4.22
C ARG A 79 11.97 -0.40 -4.95
N THR A 80 10.82 0.20 -5.26
CA THR A 80 10.77 1.37 -6.15
C THR A 80 10.62 2.70 -5.42
N ARG A 81 10.10 2.71 -4.19
CA ARG A 81 9.84 3.95 -3.45
C ARG A 81 10.86 4.11 -2.32
N LEU A 82 11.96 4.82 -2.65
CA LEU A 82 13.03 5.08 -1.68
C LEU A 82 12.68 6.19 -0.69
N ASP A 83 11.60 6.94 -0.94
CA ASP A 83 11.10 8.02 -0.07
C ASP A 83 10.18 7.52 1.05
N VAL A 84 9.88 6.22 1.06
CA VAL A 84 9.10 5.58 2.13
C VAL A 84 9.84 4.34 2.63
N ASP A 85 9.67 4.05 3.91
CA ASP A 85 10.16 2.82 4.52
C ASP A 85 8.96 1.91 4.79
N LEU A 86 9.03 0.68 4.33
CA LEU A 86 8.01 -0.33 4.64
C LEU A 86 8.30 -0.90 6.02
N VAL A 87 7.42 -0.62 6.98
CA VAL A 87 7.58 -1.03 8.37
C VAL A 87 7.06 -2.45 8.58
N ASP A 88 5.86 -2.72 8.07
CA ASP A 88 5.21 -4.02 8.24
C ASP A 88 4.07 -4.16 7.24
N TYR A 89 3.64 -5.38 7.01
CA TYR A 89 2.44 -5.65 6.22
C TYR A 89 1.77 -6.95 6.67
N GLN A 90 0.48 -7.06 6.42
CA GLN A 90 -0.30 -8.27 6.65
C GLN A 90 -1.21 -8.54 5.45
N ILE A 91 -1.30 -9.80 5.05
CA ILE A 91 -2.23 -10.24 4.01
C ILE A 91 -3.29 -11.12 4.66
N GLU A 92 -4.57 -10.79 4.40
CA GLU A 92 -5.71 -11.59 4.84
C GLU A 92 -6.47 -12.07 3.62
N MET A 93 -6.78 -13.38 3.61
CA MET A 93 -7.61 -13.98 2.57
C MET A 93 -9.00 -14.18 3.14
N LEU A 94 -9.97 -13.54 2.55
CA LEU A 94 -11.37 -13.60 3.00
C LEU A 94 -12.17 -14.71 2.32
#